data_60f478cd090b7d040b0ba8a2a4bd9648
#
_entry.id   60f478cd090b7d040b0ba8a2a4bd9648
#
_cell.length_a   1.000
_cell.length_b   1.000
_cell.length_c   1.000
_cell.angle_alpha   90.00
_cell.angle_beta   90.00
_cell.angle_gamma   90.00
#
_symmetry.space_group_name_H-M   'P 1'
#
loop_
_entity.id
_entity.type
_entity.pdbx_description
1 polymer ?
#
loop_
_entity_poly.entity_id
_entity_poly.type
_entity_poly.pdbx_seq_one_letter_code
_entity_poly.pdbx_strand_id
1 'polypeptide(L)'
;AKLPDAEKSVITDSDKVIATLNSLCIEMDNRYALLAKANVRTIKEYNEEFIHRKLNPNNGHKFMPYIVVIIDEFADLIMMAGRDVEMPIARIAQKARAVGIHMIIATQRPSTTVITGNIKANFPARIAFRVMQMVDSRTILDAPGANQLIGRGDMLFTEGGDLKRIQCAFIDTPEVKRICEYISKQQGYPEPYELPEYKNPDSDAG
;
A
#
# COMPACT_ATOMS: atom_id res chain seq x y z
N ALA A 1 -5.86 -7.15 -6.00
CA ALA A 1 -5.47 -8.46 -5.47
C ALA A 1 -6.47 -8.91 -4.41
N LYS A 2 -6.65 -10.20 -4.25
CA LYS A 2 -7.55 -10.81 -3.24
C LYS A 2 -6.93 -12.08 -2.67
N LEU A 3 -7.36 -12.47 -1.46
CA LEU A 3 -7.08 -13.81 -0.92
C LEU A 3 -7.80 -14.89 -1.75
N PRO A 4 -7.32 -16.14 -1.74
CA PRO A 4 -7.93 -17.25 -2.52
C PRO A 4 -9.43 -17.40 -2.28
N ASP A 5 -9.87 -17.35 -1.04
CA ASP A 5 -11.28 -17.54 -0.66
C ASP A 5 -12.11 -16.25 -0.62
N ALA A 6 -11.54 -15.12 -1.03
CA ALA A 6 -12.24 -13.84 -1.01
C ALA A 6 -13.01 -13.59 -2.29
N GLU A 7 -14.28 -13.21 -2.19
CA GLU A 7 -15.10 -12.80 -3.34
C GLU A 7 -14.70 -11.42 -3.88
N LYS A 8 -14.21 -10.53 -3.02
CA LYS A 8 -13.92 -9.14 -3.35
C LYS A 8 -12.49 -8.74 -2.99
N SER A 9 -11.94 -7.79 -3.74
CA SER A 9 -10.62 -7.19 -3.44
C SER A 9 -10.67 -6.13 -2.35
N VAL A 10 -11.86 -5.63 -2.00
CA VAL A 10 -12.06 -4.68 -0.90
C VAL A 10 -12.34 -5.47 0.37
N ILE A 11 -11.55 -5.20 1.42
CA ILE A 11 -11.57 -5.95 2.67
C ILE A 11 -12.08 -5.03 3.76
N THR A 12 -13.12 -5.45 4.46
CA THR A 12 -13.75 -4.73 5.57
C THR A 12 -13.69 -5.50 6.88
N ASP A 13 -13.27 -6.77 6.83
CA ASP A 13 -13.16 -7.66 7.96
C ASP A 13 -11.71 -7.67 8.49
N SER A 14 -11.57 -7.50 9.79
CA SER A 14 -10.29 -7.36 10.49
C SER A 14 -9.38 -8.57 10.36
N ASP A 15 -9.92 -9.76 10.53
CA ASP A 15 -9.11 -11.00 10.47
C ASP A 15 -8.58 -11.22 9.05
N LYS A 16 -9.38 -10.85 8.06
CA LYS A 16 -8.98 -10.87 6.66
C LYS A 16 -7.94 -9.81 6.32
N VAL A 17 -7.93 -8.66 7.01
CA VAL A 17 -6.87 -7.65 6.84
C VAL A 17 -5.51 -8.21 7.26
N ILE A 18 -5.42 -8.80 8.45
CA ILE A 18 -4.18 -9.41 8.96
C ILE A 18 -3.71 -10.52 8.02
N ALA A 19 -4.61 -11.42 7.62
CA ALA A 19 -4.31 -12.49 6.66
C ALA A 19 -3.81 -11.93 5.32
N THR A 20 -4.43 -10.86 4.81
CA THR A 20 -4.02 -10.23 3.54
C THR A 20 -2.64 -9.58 3.64
N LEU A 21 -2.34 -8.88 4.73
CA LEU A 21 -1.02 -8.27 4.93
C LEU A 21 0.09 -9.32 5.02
N ASN A 22 -0.15 -10.42 5.71
CA ASN A 22 0.80 -11.52 5.78
C ASN A 22 0.93 -12.25 4.44
N SER A 23 -0.16 -12.44 3.72
CA SER A 23 -0.14 -12.98 2.34
C SER A 23 0.65 -12.09 1.37
N LEU A 24 0.55 -10.76 1.50
CA LEU A 24 1.38 -9.82 0.74
C LEU A 24 2.87 -9.95 1.08
N CYS A 25 3.22 -10.25 2.34
CA CYS A 25 4.60 -10.55 2.71
C CYS A 25 5.11 -11.83 2.03
N ILE A 26 4.28 -12.87 1.95
CA ILE A 26 4.61 -14.11 1.24
C ILE A 26 4.77 -13.83 -0.26
N GLU A 27 3.86 -13.07 -0.84
CA GLU A 27 3.94 -12.67 -2.26
C GLU A 27 5.22 -11.89 -2.54
N MET A 28 5.61 -10.97 -1.65
CA MET A 28 6.87 -10.24 -1.74
C MET A 28 8.07 -11.20 -1.77
N ASP A 29 8.12 -12.16 -0.87
CA ASP A 29 9.21 -13.14 -0.78
C ASP A 29 9.25 -14.04 -2.04
N ASN A 30 8.08 -14.48 -2.53
CA ASN A 30 7.97 -15.27 -3.77
C ASN A 30 8.47 -14.48 -4.98
N ARG A 31 8.16 -13.18 -5.06
CA ARG A 31 8.65 -12.31 -6.12
C ARG A 31 10.17 -12.13 -6.06
N TYR A 32 10.73 -11.94 -4.86
CA TYR A 32 12.19 -11.90 -4.70
C TYR A 32 12.87 -13.19 -5.16
N ALA A 33 12.29 -14.36 -4.85
CA ALA A 33 12.79 -15.63 -5.34
C ALA A 33 12.81 -15.73 -6.88
N LEU A 34 11.75 -15.20 -7.54
CA LEU A 34 11.68 -15.16 -9.00
C LEU A 34 12.68 -14.17 -9.61
N LEU A 35 12.87 -12.99 -8.99
CA LEU A 35 13.92 -12.05 -9.40
C LEU A 35 15.32 -12.69 -9.32
N ALA A 36 15.60 -13.38 -8.23
CA ALA A 36 16.87 -14.08 -8.04
C ALA A 36 17.10 -15.17 -9.12
N LYS A 37 16.08 -15.98 -9.42
CA LYS A 37 16.13 -16.98 -10.50
C LYS A 37 16.38 -16.36 -11.87
N ALA A 38 15.83 -15.17 -12.13
CA ALA A 38 16.02 -14.44 -13.36
C ALA A 38 17.32 -13.61 -13.39
N ASN A 39 18.06 -13.58 -12.29
CA ASN A 39 19.27 -12.76 -12.11
C ASN A 39 19.05 -11.26 -12.41
N VAL A 40 17.93 -10.73 -11.97
CA VAL A 40 17.55 -9.30 -12.07
C VAL A 40 17.24 -8.72 -10.70
N ARG A 41 17.20 -7.38 -10.59
CA ARG A 41 17.04 -6.70 -9.30
C ARG A 41 15.67 -6.08 -9.10
N THR A 42 14.94 -5.79 -10.17
CA THR A 42 13.69 -5.07 -10.11
C THR A 42 12.58 -5.75 -10.91
N ILE A 43 11.34 -5.52 -10.51
CA ILE A 43 10.15 -5.99 -11.25
C ILE A 43 10.15 -5.48 -12.70
N LYS A 44 10.65 -4.28 -12.94
CA LYS A 44 10.71 -3.70 -14.28
C LYS A 44 11.62 -4.53 -15.19
N GLU A 45 12.85 -4.79 -14.76
CA GLU A 45 13.80 -5.62 -15.49
C GLU A 45 13.23 -7.04 -15.71
N TYR A 46 12.63 -7.62 -14.64
CA TYR A 46 12.03 -8.94 -14.71
C TYR A 46 10.91 -9.02 -15.76
N ASN A 47 9.98 -8.08 -15.74
CA ASN A 47 8.87 -8.06 -16.67
C ASN A 47 9.35 -7.81 -18.12
N GLU A 48 10.40 -7.01 -18.33
CA GLU A 48 11.03 -6.82 -19.64
C GLU A 48 11.59 -8.14 -20.17
N GLU A 49 12.35 -8.90 -19.34
CA GLU A 49 12.87 -10.22 -19.71
C GLU A 49 11.75 -11.23 -20.00
N PHE A 50 10.65 -11.19 -19.22
CA PHE A 50 9.51 -12.06 -19.43
C PHE A 50 8.76 -11.74 -20.74
N ILE A 51 8.50 -10.47 -21.03
CA ILE A 51 7.84 -10.04 -22.28
C ILE A 51 8.68 -10.44 -23.52
N HIS A 52 10.01 -10.35 -23.42
CA HIS A 52 10.92 -10.78 -24.47
C HIS A 52 11.13 -12.30 -24.54
N ARG A 53 10.34 -13.10 -23.79
CA ARG A 53 10.36 -14.57 -23.76
C ARG A 53 11.71 -15.18 -23.35
N LYS A 54 12.49 -14.47 -22.56
CA LYS A 54 13.76 -14.96 -22.02
C LYS A 54 13.58 -15.77 -20.73
N LEU A 55 12.41 -15.71 -20.11
CA LEU A 55 12.06 -16.44 -18.89
C LEU A 55 11.06 -17.55 -19.22
N ASN A 56 11.39 -18.79 -18.84
CA ASN A 56 10.55 -19.95 -19.15
C ASN A 56 9.41 -20.10 -18.12
N PRO A 57 8.12 -20.04 -18.53
CA PRO A 57 7.00 -20.27 -17.64
C PRO A 57 7.00 -21.64 -16.94
N ASN A 58 7.57 -22.68 -17.57
CA ASN A 58 7.68 -24.00 -16.95
C ASN A 58 8.59 -24.03 -15.72
N ASN A 59 9.44 -23.01 -15.54
CA ASN A 59 10.26 -22.81 -14.36
C ASN A 59 9.58 -21.94 -13.29
N GLY A 60 8.26 -21.70 -13.44
CA GLY A 60 7.45 -20.89 -12.53
C GLY A 60 7.49 -19.39 -12.81
N HIS A 61 8.15 -18.95 -13.89
CA HIS A 61 8.15 -17.55 -14.27
C HIS A 61 6.79 -17.12 -14.80
N LYS A 62 6.32 -15.96 -14.36
CA LYS A 62 5.05 -15.34 -14.78
C LYS A 62 5.21 -13.82 -14.80
N PHE A 63 4.40 -13.15 -15.60
CA PHE A 63 4.34 -11.69 -15.55
C PHE A 63 3.93 -11.23 -14.15
N MET A 64 4.62 -10.25 -13.60
CA MET A 64 4.32 -9.69 -12.29
C MET A 64 3.59 -8.36 -12.44
N PRO A 65 2.29 -8.27 -12.14
CA PRO A 65 1.61 -6.98 -12.06
C PRO A 65 2.08 -6.19 -10.84
N TYR A 66 2.09 -4.87 -10.95
CA TYR A 66 2.24 -4.01 -9.78
C TYR A 66 1.03 -4.16 -8.86
N ILE A 67 1.26 -4.16 -7.56
CA ILE A 67 0.22 -4.20 -6.54
C ILE A 67 0.28 -2.90 -5.75
N VAL A 68 -0.83 -2.17 -5.70
CA VAL A 68 -0.99 -1.00 -4.85
C VAL A 68 -1.96 -1.35 -3.73
N VAL A 69 -1.47 -1.26 -2.50
CA VAL A 69 -2.25 -1.49 -1.29
C VAL A 69 -2.69 -0.14 -0.75
N ILE A 70 -3.98 0.04 -0.56
CA ILE A 70 -4.56 1.28 -0.04
C ILE A 70 -5.27 0.97 1.27
N ILE A 71 -4.86 1.66 2.34
CA ILE A 71 -5.49 1.62 3.66
C ILE A 71 -6.14 2.98 3.90
N ASP A 72 -7.47 3.01 3.90
CA ASP A 72 -8.26 4.24 3.98
C ASP A 72 -8.21 4.89 5.37
N GLU A 73 -8.31 4.10 6.43
CA GLU A 73 -8.20 4.58 7.81
C GLU A 73 -7.30 3.66 8.64
N PHE A 74 -6.02 4.05 8.73
CA PHE A 74 -5.01 3.28 9.43
C PHE A 74 -5.21 3.24 10.95
N ALA A 75 -5.79 4.30 11.52
CA ALA A 75 -6.06 4.36 12.94
C ALA A 75 -6.97 3.23 13.42
N ASP A 76 -7.98 2.86 12.62
CA ASP A 76 -8.87 1.76 12.97
C ASP A 76 -8.15 0.41 13.05
N LEU A 77 -7.22 0.16 12.11
CA LEU A 77 -6.42 -1.07 12.13
C LEU A 77 -5.48 -1.14 13.33
N ILE A 78 -4.79 -0.03 13.63
CA ILE A 78 -3.87 0.02 14.78
C ILE A 78 -4.63 -0.13 16.11
N MET A 79 -5.78 0.50 16.24
CA MET A 79 -6.60 0.38 17.47
C MET A 79 -7.15 -1.02 17.66
N MET A 80 -7.38 -1.75 16.58
CA MET A 80 -7.96 -3.08 16.61
C MET A 80 -6.90 -4.17 16.85
N ALA A 81 -5.77 -4.13 16.14
CA ALA A 81 -4.81 -5.22 16.07
C ALA A 81 -3.34 -4.78 16.33
N GLY A 82 -3.08 -3.49 16.55
CA GLY A 82 -1.77 -2.98 16.98
C GLY A 82 -0.60 -3.54 16.17
N ARG A 83 0.27 -4.29 16.85
CA ARG A 83 1.50 -4.85 16.25
C ARG A 83 1.25 -5.85 15.13
N ASP A 84 0.15 -6.58 15.15
CA ASP A 84 -0.16 -7.62 14.17
C ASP A 84 -0.39 -7.05 12.76
N VAL A 85 -0.81 -5.79 12.68
CA VAL A 85 -0.87 -5.04 11.41
C VAL A 85 0.35 -4.17 11.17
N GLU A 86 0.94 -3.57 12.20
CA GLU A 86 2.10 -2.68 12.05
C GLU A 86 3.31 -3.41 11.48
N MET A 87 3.59 -4.62 11.97
CA MET A 87 4.77 -5.40 11.56
C MET A 87 4.77 -5.76 10.07
N PRO A 88 3.72 -6.37 9.51
CA PRO A 88 3.69 -6.68 8.08
C PRO A 88 3.68 -5.41 7.22
N ILE A 89 3.00 -4.34 7.64
CA ILE A 89 3.00 -3.05 6.94
C ILE A 89 4.43 -2.48 6.87
N ALA A 90 5.14 -2.42 7.98
CA ALA A 90 6.52 -1.93 8.02
C ALA A 90 7.45 -2.78 7.13
N ARG A 91 7.29 -4.11 7.15
CA ARG A 91 8.09 -5.02 6.31
C ARG A 91 7.86 -4.78 4.83
N ILE A 92 6.61 -4.63 4.40
CA ILE A 92 6.25 -4.33 3.01
C ILE A 92 6.79 -2.96 2.61
N ALA A 93 6.54 -1.92 3.41
CA ALA A 93 7.02 -0.57 3.14
C ALA A 93 8.54 -0.49 2.99
N GLN A 94 9.28 -1.25 3.81
CA GLN A 94 10.74 -1.28 3.79
C GLN A 94 11.32 -2.00 2.57
N LYS A 95 10.69 -3.09 2.11
CA LYS A 95 11.33 -4.04 1.19
C LYS A 95 10.61 -4.25 -0.14
N ALA A 96 9.33 -3.93 -0.27
CA ALA A 96 8.54 -4.40 -1.39
C ALA A 96 8.64 -3.54 -2.67
N ARG A 97 9.32 -2.39 -2.63
CA ARG A 97 9.46 -1.49 -3.78
C ARG A 97 10.06 -2.19 -5.01
N ALA A 98 11.14 -2.93 -4.82
CA ALA A 98 11.84 -3.60 -5.91
C ALA A 98 10.98 -4.67 -6.60
N VAL A 99 10.05 -5.27 -5.88
CA VAL A 99 9.12 -6.32 -6.38
C VAL A 99 7.76 -5.76 -6.78
N GLY A 100 7.61 -4.43 -6.82
CA GLY A 100 6.41 -3.77 -7.34
C GLY A 100 5.18 -3.82 -6.43
N ILE A 101 5.36 -3.88 -5.12
CA ILE A 101 4.28 -3.73 -4.15
C ILE A 101 4.45 -2.39 -3.47
N HIS A 102 3.46 -1.52 -3.64
CA HIS A 102 3.45 -0.16 -3.10
C HIS A 102 2.29 0.01 -2.13
N MET A 103 2.47 0.86 -1.13
CA MET A 103 1.48 1.05 -0.08
C MET A 103 1.17 2.53 0.12
N ILE A 104 -0.13 2.83 0.24
CA ILE A 104 -0.66 4.13 0.60
C ILE A 104 -1.46 3.94 1.87
N ILE A 105 -1.03 4.57 2.95
CA ILE A 105 -1.77 4.57 4.20
C ILE A 105 -2.31 5.96 4.50
N ALA A 106 -3.57 6.04 4.85
CA ALA A 106 -4.25 7.28 5.19
C ALA A 106 -4.89 7.19 6.57
N THR A 107 -5.05 8.31 7.23
CA THR A 107 -5.80 8.42 8.48
C THR A 107 -6.36 9.83 8.66
N GLN A 108 -7.54 9.92 9.25
CA GLN A 108 -8.14 11.18 9.71
C GLN A 108 -7.78 11.47 11.19
N ARG A 109 -7.05 10.55 11.85
CA ARG A 109 -6.66 10.65 13.26
C ARG A 109 -5.13 10.62 13.41
N PRO A 110 -4.41 11.71 13.08
CA PRO A 110 -2.96 11.75 13.07
C PRO A 110 -2.38 11.91 14.48
N SER A 111 -2.55 10.90 15.32
CA SER A 111 -1.95 10.86 16.66
C SER A 111 -0.61 10.11 16.65
N THR A 112 0.21 10.33 17.64
CA THR A 112 1.51 9.64 17.82
C THR A 112 1.36 8.15 18.10
N THR A 113 0.19 7.72 18.59
CA THR A 113 -0.15 6.31 18.81
C THR A 113 -0.51 5.59 17.51
N VAL A 114 -0.95 6.32 16.49
CA VAL A 114 -1.30 5.82 15.16
C VAL A 114 -0.08 5.94 14.22
N ILE A 115 0.50 7.13 14.13
CA ILE A 115 1.67 7.41 13.29
C ILE A 115 2.91 7.27 14.18
N THR A 116 3.30 6.01 14.42
CA THR A 116 4.45 5.67 15.26
C THR A 116 5.77 6.02 14.58
N GLY A 117 6.87 6.05 15.38
CA GLY A 117 8.20 6.24 14.83
C GLY A 117 8.60 5.16 13.81
N ASN A 118 8.13 3.93 14.01
CA ASN A 118 8.37 2.83 13.08
C ASN A 118 7.66 3.04 11.74
N ILE A 119 6.42 3.50 11.75
CA ILE A 119 5.68 3.86 10.54
C ILE A 119 6.37 5.02 9.82
N LYS A 120 6.74 6.08 10.54
CA LYS A 120 7.42 7.25 9.96
C LYS A 120 8.76 6.90 9.33
N ALA A 121 9.52 5.99 9.93
CA ALA A 121 10.81 5.54 9.40
C ALA A 121 10.69 4.80 8.06
N ASN A 122 9.56 4.12 7.81
CA ASN A 122 9.34 3.32 6.61
C ASN A 122 8.49 4.04 5.54
N PHE A 123 7.90 5.19 5.88
CA PHE A 123 7.12 6.02 4.96
C PHE A 123 7.75 7.43 4.84
N PRO A 124 8.80 7.58 4.03
CA PRO A 124 9.48 8.87 3.87
C PRO A 124 8.64 9.87 3.06
N ALA A 125 7.85 9.41 2.09
CA ALA A 125 6.92 10.25 1.35
C ALA A 125 5.65 10.47 2.17
N ARG A 126 5.35 11.73 2.49
CA ARG A 126 4.23 12.10 3.35
C ARG A 126 3.45 13.26 2.78
N ILE A 127 2.15 13.17 2.93
CA ILE A 127 1.19 14.20 2.51
C ILE A 127 0.34 14.58 3.72
N ALA A 128 0.20 15.87 3.97
CA ALA A 128 -0.79 16.39 4.91
C ALA A 128 -1.72 17.36 4.19
N PHE A 129 -2.99 17.06 4.17
CA PHE A 129 -4.04 18.03 3.90
C PHE A 129 -4.27 18.90 5.14
N ARG A 130 -5.21 19.84 5.08
CA ARG A 130 -5.50 20.72 6.19
C ARG A 130 -5.85 19.92 7.44
N VAL A 131 -5.15 20.19 8.53
CA VAL A 131 -5.42 19.69 9.88
C VAL A 131 -5.88 20.84 10.80
N MET A 132 -6.52 20.51 11.90
CA MET A 132 -7.03 21.53 12.84
C MET A 132 -5.92 22.10 13.74
N GLN A 133 -4.97 21.27 14.14
CA GLN A 133 -3.94 21.64 15.12
C GLN A 133 -2.54 21.55 14.56
N MET A 134 -1.65 22.40 15.04
CA MET A 134 -0.22 22.35 14.67
C MET A 134 0.43 21.03 15.08
N VAL A 135 0.01 20.42 16.19
CA VAL A 135 0.54 19.14 16.66
C VAL A 135 0.29 18.04 15.64
N ASP A 136 -0.86 18.04 14.96
CA ASP A 136 -1.18 17.05 13.92
C ASP A 136 -0.24 17.20 12.71
N SER A 137 0.06 18.46 12.33
CA SER A 137 1.05 18.73 11.27
C SER A 137 2.42 18.17 11.63
N ARG A 138 2.88 18.38 12.84
CA ARG A 138 4.17 17.87 13.32
C ARG A 138 4.17 16.34 13.40
N THR A 139 3.06 15.74 13.80
CA THR A 139 2.94 14.27 13.86
C THR A 139 3.09 13.65 12.46
N ILE A 140 2.50 14.24 11.43
CA ILE A 140 2.58 13.73 10.05
C ILE A 140 3.92 14.08 9.40
N LEU A 141 4.31 15.37 9.45
CA LEU A 141 5.38 15.94 8.62
C LEU A 141 6.68 16.22 9.35
N ASP A 142 6.72 16.05 10.66
CA ASP A 142 7.81 16.55 11.54
C ASP A 142 7.98 18.09 11.49
N ALA A 143 7.02 18.80 10.90
CA ALA A 143 7.06 20.25 10.71
C ALA A 143 5.66 20.86 10.87
N PRO A 144 5.55 22.14 11.27
CA PRO A 144 4.28 22.86 11.28
C PRO A 144 3.85 23.24 9.85
N GLY A 145 2.61 23.72 9.69
CA GLY A 145 2.12 24.35 8.48
C GLY A 145 0.85 23.75 7.91
N ALA A 146 0.56 22.47 8.12
CA ALA A 146 -0.66 21.87 7.60
C ALA A 146 -1.95 22.44 8.24
N ASN A 147 -1.86 23.01 9.45
CA ASN A 147 -2.94 23.73 10.09
C ASN A 147 -3.28 25.09 9.46
N GLN A 148 -2.38 25.61 8.61
CA GLN A 148 -2.54 26.88 7.90
C GLN A 148 -3.02 26.70 6.45
N LEU A 149 -3.23 25.47 6.01
CA LEU A 149 -3.73 25.17 4.66
C LEU A 149 -5.20 25.63 4.51
N ILE A 150 -5.55 25.97 3.28
CA ILE A 150 -6.88 26.50 2.94
C ILE A 150 -7.93 25.37 2.91
N GLY A 151 -7.52 24.15 2.58
CA GLY A 151 -8.41 23.03 2.30
C GLY A 151 -8.66 22.83 0.80
N ARG A 152 -9.62 22.00 0.43
CA ARG A 152 -10.00 21.70 -0.96
C ARG A 152 -8.82 21.27 -1.86
N GLY A 153 -7.97 20.39 -1.35
CA GLY A 153 -6.82 19.89 -2.08
C GLY A 153 -5.52 20.66 -1.88
N ASP A 154 -5.54 21.74 -1.07
CA ASP A 154 -4.30 22.37 -0.62
C ASP A 154 -3.56 21.47 0.34
N MET A 155 -2.33 21.08 0.03
CA MET A 155 -1.56 20.09 0.79
C MET A 155 -0.10 20.49 0.97
N LEU A 156 0.53 19.91 1.98
CA LEU A 156 1.97 19.86 2.12
C LEU A 156 2.48 18.45 1.78
N PHE A 157 3.56 18.40 1.04
CA PHE A 157 4.22 17.17 0.61
C PHE A 157 5.71 17.20 0.99
N THR A 158 6.24 16.06 1.44
CA THR A 158 7.68 15.86 1.65
C THR A 158 8.08 14.43 1.29
N GLU A 159 9.33 14.26 0.89
CA GLU A 159 9.98 12.95 0.67
C GLU A 159 11.22 12.80 1.58
N GLY A 160 11.17 13.36 2.78
CA GLY A 160 12.30 13.37 3.72
C GLY A 160 13.24 14.57 3.57
N GLY A 161 12.86 15.54 2.75
CA GLY A 161 13.57 16.80 2.54
C GLY A 161 12.68 18.01 2.76
N ASP A 162 12.76 18.98 1.87
CA ASP A 162 11.97 20.21 1.95
C ASP A 162 10.47 19.96 1.80
N LEU A 163 9.69 20.74 2.55
CA LEU A 163 8.24 20.79 2.41
C LEU A 163 7.85 21.56 1.15
N LYS A 164 7.02 20.93 0.33
CA LYS A 164 6.42 21.55 -0.86
C LYS A 164 4.93 21.74 -0.62
N ARG A 165 4.43 22.97 -0.83
CA ARG A 165 3.00 23.23 -0.83
C ARG A 165 2.47 23.05 -2.26
N ILE A 166 1.44 22.23 -2.40
CA ILE A 166 0.85 21.87 -3.68
C ILE A 166 -0.66 22.07 -3.60
N GLN A 167 -1.22 22.77 -4.58
CA GLN A 167 -2.65 22.83 -4.77
C GLN A 167 -3.07 21.71 -5.71
N CYS A 168 -3.72 20.69 -5.16
CA CYS A 168 -4.34 19.63 -5.95
C CYS A 168 -5.68 20.08 -6.52
N ALA A 169 -6.10 19.43 -7.60
CA ALA A 169 -7.46 19.52 -8.06
C ALA A 169 -8.41 18.98 -6.98
N PHE A 170 -9.49 19.71 -6.74
CA PHE A 170 -10.56 19.19 -5.88
C PHE A 170 -11.36 18.14 -6.65
N ILE A 171 -11.53 16.97 -6.05
CA ILE A 171 -12.33 15.87 -6.60
C ILE A 171 -13.49 15.60 -5.65
N ASP A 172 -14.71 15.60 -6.19
CA ASP A 172 -15.92 15.26 -5.46
C ASP A 172 -16.53 13.97 -6.00
N THR A 173 -17.54 13.46 -5.31
CA THR A 173 -18.21 12.17 -5.61
C THR A 173 -18.61 12.02 -7.10
N PRO A 174 -19.19 13.03 -7.77
CA PRO A 174 -19.52 12.90 -9.20
C PRO A 174 -18.31 12.67 -10.11
N GLU A 175 -17.17 13.31 -9.83
CA GLU A 175 -15.94 13.10 -10.58
C GLU A 175 -15.36 11.71 -10.34
N VAL A 176 -15.35 11.25 -9.06
CA VAL A 176 -14.92 9.90 -8.70
C VAL A 176 -15.73 8.86 -9.47
N LYS A 177 -17.06 9.02 -9.52
CA LYS A 177 -17.94 8.11 -10.26
C LYS A 177 -17.59 8.07 -11.76
N ARG A 178 -17.41 9.22 -12.40
CA ARG A 178 -17.04 9.30 -13.82
C ARG A 178 -15.69 8.65 -14.11
N ILE A 179 -14.69 8.85 -13.23
CA ILE A 179 -13.36 8.23 -13.38
C ILE A 179 -13.47 6.71 -13.22
N CYS A 180 -14.21 6.23 -12.22
CA CYS A 180 -14.44 4.79 -12.01
C CYS A 180 -15.17 4.15 -13.21
N GLU A 181 -16.19 4.82 -13.75
CA GLU A 181 -16.88 4.36 -14.95
C GLU A 181 -15.97 4.32 -16.18
N TYR A 182 -15.09 5.29 -16.33
CA TYR A 182 -14.10 5.31 -17.41
C TYR A 182 -13.10 4.15 -17.28
N ILE A 183 -12.59 3.91 -16.08
CA ILE A 183 -11.65 2.82 -15.82
C ILE A 183 -12.33 1.46 -16.02
N SER A 184 -13.57 1.29 -15.58
CA SER A 184 -14.31 0.03 -15.69
C SER A 184 -14.61 -0.40 -17.12
N LYS A 185 -14.62 0.55 -18.07
CA LYS A 185 -14.84 0.27 -19.51
C LYS A 185 -13.54 -0.12 -20.24
N GLN A 186 -12.40 0.00 -19.59
CA GLN A 186 -11.14 -0.40 -20.19
C GLN A 186 -10.95 -1.91 -20.12
N GLN A 187 -10.15 -2.43 -21.04
CA GLN A 187 -9.77 -3.83 -21.01
C GLN A 187 -8.92 -4.10 -19.77
N GLY A 188 -9.32 -5.08 -18.98
CA GLY A 188 -8.62 -5.52 -17.79
C GLY A 188 -8.55 -7.04 -17.70
N TYR A 189 -7.95 -7.53 -16.63
CA TYR A 189 -7.99 -8.95 -16.31
C TYR A 189 -9.42 -9.36 -15.90
N PRO A 190 -9.88 -10.59 -16.24
CA PRO A 190 -11.21 -11.05 -15.87
C PRO A 190 -11.42 -11.16 -14.37
N GLU A 191 -10.33 -11.44 -13.63
CA GLU A 191 -10.35 -11.58 -12.18
C GLU A 191 -9.21 -10.80 -11.50
N PRO A 192 -9.40 -10.39 -10.23
CA PRO A 192 -8.33 -9.82 -9.44
C PRO A 192 -7.17 -10.78 -9.25
N TYR A 193 -5.94 -10.25 -9.15
CA TYR A 193 -4.77 -11.05 -8.84
C TYR A 193 -4.94 -11.78 -7.51
N GLU A 194 -4.78 -13.10 -7.53
CA GLU A 194 -4.89 -13.94 -6.35
C GLU A 194 -3.57 -13.95 -5.58
N LEU A 195 -3.66 -13.65 -4.29
CA LEU A 195 -2.53 -13.69 -3.37
C LEU A 195 -2.30 -15.13 -2.86
N PRO A 196 -1.07 -15.47 -2.43
CA PRO A 196 -0.81 -16.76 -1.82
C PRO A 196 -1.64 -16.97 -0.54
N GLU A 197 -1.96 -18.23 -0.25
CA GLU A 197 -2.64 -18.59 0.99
C GLU A 197 -1.75 -18.29 2.21
N TYR A 198 -2.33 -17.66 3.21
CA TYR A 198 -1.72 -17.51 4.54
C TYR A 198 -2.45 -18.37 5.54
N LYS A 199 -1.73 -19.34 6.12
CA LYS A 199 -2.23 -20.15 7.24
C LYS A 199 -1.79 -19.51 8.54
N ASN A 200 -2.76 -19.13 9.36
CA ASN A 200 -2.46 -18.61 10.69
C ASN A 200 -1.88 -19.77 11.55
N PRO A 201 -0.66 -19.63 12.12
CA PRO A 201 -0.07 -20.67 12.96
C PRO A 201 -0.93 -21.06 14.17
N ASP A 202 -1.76 -20.12 14.63
CA ASP A 202 -2.63 -20.34 15.81
C ASP A 202 -3.95 -21.05 15.48
N SER A 203 -4.27 -21.31 14.21
CA SER A 203 -5.50 -22.00 13.82
C SER A 203 -5.42 -23.54 13.91
N ASP A 204 -4.22 -24.09 14.04
CA ASP A 204 -3.99 -25.54 14.14
C ASP A 204 -3.83 -26.03 15.60
N ALA A 205 -4.07 -25.18 16.60
CA ALA A 205 -3.98 -25.48 18.03
C ALA A 205 -5.36 -25.71 18.70
N GLY A 206 -6.30 -26.31 17.97
CA GLY A 206 -7.63 -26.65 18.46
C GLY A 206 -7.92 -28.15 18.38
#